data_e5a7ea2d672549a561058f161a3a74aa
#
_entry.id   e5a7ea2d672549a561058f161a3a74aa
#
_cell.length_a   1.000
_cell.length_b   1.000
_cell.length_c   1.000
_cell.angle_alpha   90.00
_cell.angle_beta   90.00
_cell.angle_gamma   90.00
#
_symmetry.space_group_name_H-M   'P 1'
#
loop_
_entity.id
_entity.type
_entity.pdbx_description
1 polymer ?
#
loop_
_entity_poly.entity_id
_entity_poly.type
_entity_poly.pdbx_seq_one_letter_code
_entity_poly.pdbx_strand_id
1 'polypeptide(L)'
;MSKFGHIHLHTVYSLLDGYCKVKDVVKRAKEYGMNFIGISDHGTLAGIYEFDNACRAEGIKPLIGCEVYFTHDVNEIVKSKDERNEIAWERFLSATGTTDEEYKKTTKKAKLELCKEYLYDTKGYHLILIAKNQTGLNNLIRLTSEANDIAMFNGRGHVDYSLLERYNEGLICTTACISSVVNHNIRTGEIEVAKLHIAKLQELFGDDLYLEIQPLDWEEQVFVNKEAMKLSKEFNVKLIATTDVHYTNKEDDYEHDILLCIGTGKLYKDPNRMSYDHEFWFRTEAEMIDAFNRNNYSDEEHNLYREAMNNTIVLANSVDDNIKVGADKELLPHTEVPEGYNSDSWLSRQCWLGLYKYLTDNNLMDQRRVYEARLKEELDVIITKGFSDYMLIEQAAIKKGTERGFGFGPGRG
;
A
#
# COMPACT_ATOMS: atom_id res chain seq x y z
N MET A 1 20.49 -16.93 -15.23
CA MET A 1 19.48 -16.51 -14.25
C MET A 1 20.08 -15.38 -13.46
N SER A 2 19.41 -14.23 -13.39
CA SER A 2 19.86 -13.09 -12.58
C SER A 2 19.97 -13.49 -11.12
N LYS A 3 21.00 -12.98 -10.45
CA LYS A 3 21.17 -13.12 -9.00
C LYS A 3 20.60 -11.94 -8.23
N PHE A 4 19.64 -11.22 -8.83
CA PHE A 4 19.03 -10.01 -8.30
C PHE A 4 17.58 -9.92 -8.78
N GLY A 5 16.72 -9.30 -8.01
CA GLY A 5 15.37 -8.90 -8.39
C GLY A 5 14.94 -7.65 -7.63
N HIS A 6 14.20 -6.78 -8.28
CA HIS A 6 13.69 -5.56 -7.65
C HIS A 6 12.61 -5.89 -6.62
N ILE A 7 12.70 -5.31 -5.44
CA ILE A 7 11.71 -5.45 -4.35
C ILE A 7 11.06 -4.12 -3.97
N HIS A 8 11.66 -3.00 -4.36
CA HIS A 8 11.16 -1.64 -4.20
C HIS A 8 10.74 -1.11 -5.57
N LEU A 9 9.45 -1.18 -5.85
CA LEU A 9 8.89 -0.89 -7.16
C LEU A 9 7.49 -0.28 -7.02
N HIS A 10 7.31 0.88 -7.66
CA HIS A 10 6.07 1.63 -7.74
C HIS A 10 5.42 1.46 -9.10
N THR A 11 4.17 0.99 -9.08
CA THR A 11 3.38 0.82 -10.30
C THR A 11 2.46 2.03 -10.52
N VAL A 12 1.66 1.99 -11.59
CA VAL A 12 0.61 3.00 -11.84
C VAL A 12 -0.43 3.11 -10.71
N TYR A 13 -0.41 2.20 -9.75
CA TYR A 13 -1.25 2.27 -8.55
C TYR A 13 -0.66 3.17 -7.45
N SER A 14 0.62 3.54 -7.53
CA SER A 14 1.19 4.72 -6.86
C SER A 14 0.74 5.96 -7.61
N LEU A 15 -0.53 6.38 -7.38
CA LEU A 15 -1.23 7.35 -8.21
C LEU A 15 -0.47 8.68 -8.33
N LEU A 16 -0.28 9.13 -9.57
CA LEU A 16 0.41 10.37 -9.94
C LEU A 16 1.89 10.42 -9.54
N ASP A 17 2.50 9.24 -9.33
CA ASP A 17 3.91 9.06 -9.00
C ASP A 17 4.52 7.90 -9.80
N GLY A 18 4.07 6.65 -9.60
CA GLY A 18 4.56 5.50 -10.35
C GLY A 18 4.08 5.48 -11.82
N TYR A 19 5.00 5.18 -12.75
CA TYR A 19 4.73 5.06 -14.19
C TYR A 19 4.91 3.63 -14.72
N CYS A 20 5.24 2.64 -13.84
CA CYS A 20 5.34 1.24 -14.21
C CYS A 20 3.97 0.61 -14.43
N LYS A 21 3.61 0.27 -15.67
CA LYS A 21 2.46 -0.60 -15.91
C LYS A 21 2.81 -2.03 -15.51
N VAL A 22 1.94 -2.66 -14.73
CA VAL A 22 2.18 -4.00 -14.16
C VAL A 22 2.65 -5.01 -15.20
N LYS A 23 1.92 -5.14 -16.31
CA LYS A 23 2.27 -6.12 -17.37
C LYS A 23 3.60 -5.83 -18.04
N ASP A 24 3.95 -4.56 -18.21
CA ASP A 24 5.19 -4.16 -18.90
C ASP A 24 6.41 -4.43 -18.02
N VAL A 25 6.34 -4.10 -16.73
CA VAL A 25 7.45 -4.35 -15.79
C VAL A 25 7.66 -5.86 -15.52
N VAL A 26 6.57 -6.64 -15.42
CA VAL A 26 6.66 -8.10 -15.27
C VAL A 26 7.30 -8.76 -16.51
N LYS A 27 6.90 -8.33 -17.71
CA LYS A 27 7.52 -8.78 -18.95
C LYS A 27 9.01 -8.42 -19.00
N ARG A 28 9.36 -7.20 -18.59
CA ARG A 28 10.75 -6.74 -18.52
C ARG A 28 11.57 -7.56 -17.53
N ALA A 29 11.03 -7.90 -16.37
CA ALA A 29 11.67 -8.75 -15.39
C ALA A 29 12.00 -10.14 -15.99
N LYS A 30 11.08 -10.72 -16.76
CA LYS A 30 11.31 -11.99 -17.47
C LYS A 30 12.42 -11.86 -18.52
N GLU A 31 12.40 -10.79 -19.32
CA GLU A 31 13.45 -10.50 -20.32
C GLU A 31 14.84 -10.39 -19.66
N TYR A 32 14.92 -9.83 -18.46
CA TYR A 32 16.15 -9.71 -17.68
C TYR A 32 16.53 -11.00 -16.92
N GLY A 33 15.71 -12.05 -17.01
CA GLY A 33 15.95 -13.35 -16.38
C GLY A 33 15.77 -13.33 -14.86
N MET A 34 15.00 -12.38 -14.32
CA MET A 34 14.62 -12.33 -12.91
C MET A 34 13.59 -13.40 -12.60
N ASN A 35 13.75 -14.12 -11.48
CA ASN A 35 12.83 -15.16 -11.04
C ASN A 35 11.78 -14.65 -10.05
N PHE A 36 11.96 -13.47 -9.53
CA PHE A 36 11.05 -12.79 -8.60
C PHE A 36 11.13 -11.26 -8.79
N ILE A 37 10.07 -10.58 -8.47
CA ILE A 37 10.01 -9.12 -8.32
C ILE A 37 9.02 -8.76 -7.21
N GLY A 38 9.18 -7.60 -6.60
CA GLY A 38 8.28 -7.04 -5.59
C GLY A 38 7.43 -5.92 -6.14
N ILE A 39 6.32 -5.65 -5.45
CA ILE A 39 5.50 -4.44 -5.57
C ILE A 39 5.46 -3.76 -4.21
N SER A 40 5.62 -2.43 -4.19
CA SER A 40 5.63 -1.63 -2.97
C SER A 40 4.96 -0.27 -3.19
N ASP A 41 3.77 -0.27 -3.78
CA ASP A 41 3.04 0.97 -4.05
C ASP A 41 2.80 1.82 -2.79
N HIS A 42 2.78 3.13 -2.93
CA HIS A 42 2.63 4.11 -1.84
C HIS A 42 1.29 3.99 -1.12
N GLY A 43 1.31 3.48 0.11
CA GLY A 43 0.17 3.42 1.03
C GLY A 43 -1.03 2.63 0.52
N THR A 44 -0.87 1.81 -0.52
CA THR A 44 -1.98 1.09 -1.15
C THR A 44 -1.61 -0.34 -1.55
N LEU A 45 -2.60 -1.22 -1.53
CA LEU A 45 -2.51 -2.59 -2.04
C LEU A 45 -3.38 -2.80 -3.30
N ALA A 46 -3.82 -1.71 -3.94
CA ALA A 46 -4.76 -1.80 -5.08
C ALA A 46 -4.18 -2.57 -6.28
N GLY A 47 -2.85 -2.53 -6.48
CA GLY A 47 -2.16 -3.19 -7.59
C GLY A 47 -1.85 -4.67 -7.38
N ILE A 48 -1.93 -5.20 -6.16
CA ILE A 48 -1.38 -6.52 -5.83
C ILE A 48 -2.05 -7.68 -6.56
N TYR A 49 -3.35 -7.60 -6.83
CA TYR A 49 -4.08 -8.66 -7.53
C TYR A 49 -3.67 -8.76 -9.02
N GLU A 50 -3.58 -7.62 -9.72
CA GLU A 50 -3.06 -7.60 -11.08
C GLU A 50 -1.61 -8.06 -11.15
N PHE A 51 -0.80 -7.61 -10.18
CA PHE A 51 0.62 -7.95 -10.10
C PHE A 51 0.86 -9.45 -9.86
N ASP A 52 0.16 -10.05 -8.88
CA ASP A 52 0.26 -11.49 -8.58
C ASP A 52 -0.09 -12.34 -9.81
N ASN A 53 -1.23 -12.02 -10.45
CA ASN A 53 -1.68 -12.74 -11.65
C ASN A 53 -0.68 -12.60 -12.82
N ALA A 54 -0.17 -11.40 -13.05
CA ALA A 54 0.79 -11.15 -14.12
C ALA A 54 2.12 -11.90 -13.88
N CYS A 55 2.65 -11.85 -12.65
CA CYS A 55 3.88 -12.56 -12.29
C CYS A 55 3.73 -14.08 -12.44
N ARG A 56 2.65 -14.65 -11.91
CA ARG A 56 2.39 -16.10 -12.00
C ARG A 56 2.20 -16.56 -13.45
N ALA A 57 1.54 -15.77 -14.30
CA ALA A 57 1.38 -16.07 -15.71
C ALA A 57 2.73 -16.14 -16.46
N GLU A 58 3.72 -15.36 -16.04
CA GLU A 58 5.06 -15.34 -16.61
C GLU A 58 6.05 -16.27 -15.89
N GLY A 59 5.62 -16.98 -14.83
CA GLY A 59 6.47 -17.88 -14.03
C GLY A 59 7.47 -17.13 -13.15
N ILE A 60 7.15 -15.89 -12.77
CA ILE A 60 7.92 -15.05 -11.85
C ILE A 60 7.25 -15.10 -10.48
N LYS A 61 8.04 -15.23 -9.41
CA LYS A 61 7.53 -15.18 -8.04
C LYS A 61 7.17 -13.75 -7.65
N PRO A 62 5.91 -13.44 -7.29
CA PRO A 62 5.51 -12.14 -6.79
C PRO A 62 5.90 -11.99 -5.32
N LEU A 63 6.49 -10.86 -4.95
CA LEU A 63 6.67 -10.44 -3.57
C LEU A 63 5.67 -9.30 -3.31
N ILE A 64 4.69 -9.56 -2.47
CA ILE A 64 3.58 -8.63 -2.20
C ILE A 64 3.96 -7.71 -1.04
N GLY A 65 4.08 -6.44 -1.31
CA GLY A 65 4.43 -5.43 -0.33
C GLY A 65 3.67 -4.12 -0.52
N CYS A 66 3.98 -3.19 0.35
CA CYS A 66 3.48 -1.82 0.35
C CYS A 66 4.54 -0.91 0.96
N GLU A 67 4.79 0.24 0.38
CA GLU A 67 5.52 1.32 1.03
C GLU A 67 4.55 2.14 1.87
N VAL A 68 4.60 1.94 3.19
CA VAL A 68 3.73 2.63 4.13
C VAL A 68 4.33 3.96 4.57
N TYR A 69 3.47 4.90 4.94
CA TYR A 69 3.89 6.19 5.52
C TYR A 69 4.00 6.06 7.03
N PHE A 70 5.22 6.08 7.54
CA PHE A 70 5.48 6.00 8.98
C PHE A 70 5.41 7.40 9.61
N THR A 71 4.83 7.48 10.81
CA THR A 71 4.80 8.66 11.66
C THR A 71 5.14 8.27 13.11
N HIS A 72 5.44 9.24 13.96
CA HIS A 72 5.81 8.95 15.35
C HIS A 72 4.62 8.58 16.24
N ASP A 73 3.43 9.13 15.97
CA ASP A 73 2.18 8.88 16.71
C ASP A 73 0.98 9.14 15.81
N VAL A 74 0.21 8.09 15.49
CA VAL A 74 -0.99 8.18 14.65
C VAL A 74 -2.10 9.02 15.30
N ASN A 75 -2.14 9.09 16.63
CA ASN A 75 -3.14 9.88 17.34
C ASN A 75 -2.81 11.39 17.33
N GLU A 76 -1.54 11.74 17.17
CA GLU A 76 -1.13 13.14 17.11
C GLU A 76 -1.19 13.71 15.69
N ILE A 77 -0.79 12.92 14.67
CA ILE A 77 -0.77 13.41 13.28
C ILE A 77 -2.16 13.84 12.79
N VAL A 78 -3.22 13.15 13.21
CA VAL A 78 -4.61 13.46 12.81
C VAL A 78 -5.21 14.68 13.48
N LYS A 79 -4.57 15.18 14.55
CA LYS A 79 -5.03 16.42 15.21
C LYS A 79 -4.88 17.64 14.31
N SER A 80 -5.69 18.65 14.53
CA SER A 80 -5.56 19.94 13.86
C SER A 80 -4.19 20.58 14.18
N LYS A 81 -3.75 21.48 13.32
CA LYS A 81 -2.50 22.23 13.56
C LYS A 81 -2.53 23.00 14.88
N ASP A 82 -3.69 23.56 15.26
CA ASP A 82 -3.79 24.31 16.52
C ASP A 82 -3.67 23.37 17.73
N GLU A 83 -4.33 22.20 17.72
CA GLU A 83 -4.17 21.19 18.79
C GLU A 83 -2.72 20.70 18.90
N ARG A 84 -2.04 20.40 17.80
CA ARG A 84 -0.62 20.03 17.83
C ARG A 84 0.28 21.13 18.40
N ASN A 85 -0.03 22.39 18.09
CA ASN A 85 0.70 23.53 18.66
C ASN A 85 0.44 23.69 20.17
N GLU A 86 -0.78 23.41 20.65
CA GLU A 86 -1.10 23.39 22.07
C GLU A 86 -0.34 22.30 22.81
N ILE A 87 -0.32 21.08 22.26
CA ILE A 87 0.47 19.96 22.81
C ILE A 87 1.97 20.31 22.87
N ALA A 88 2.52 20.89 21.81
CA ALA A 88 3.92 21.34 21.80
C ALA A 88 4.19 22.38 22.88
N TRP A 89 3.27 23.31 23.11
CA TRP A 89 3.37 24.29 24.16
C TRP A 89 3.34 23.68 25.56
N GLU A 90 2.44 22.71 25.81
CA GLU A 90 2.37 21.98 27.08
C GLU A 90 3.67 21.17 27.34
N ARG A 91 4.22 20.54 26.33
CA ARG A 91 5.52 19.84 26.42
C ARG A 91 6.66 20.79 26.78
N PHE A 92 6.72 21.95 26.13
CA PHE A 92 7.70 23.01 26.46
C PHE A 92 7.58 23.46 27.92
N LEU A 93 6.38 23.79 28.40
CA LEU A 93 6.16 24.19 29.78
C LEU A 93 6.59 23.11 30.77
N SER A 94 6.23 21.86 30.50
CA SER A 94 6.63 20.70 31.32
C SER A 94 8.14 20.52 31.38
N ALA A 95 8.81 20.59 30.24
CA ALA A 95 10.24 20.39 30.13
C ALA A 95 11.06 21.52 30.79
N THR A 96 10.54 22.75 30.75
CA THR A 96 11.21 23.92 31.34
C THR A 96 10.80 24.17 32.81
N GLY A 97 9.79 23.45 33.31
CA GLY A 97 9.23 23.67 34.66
C GLY A 97 8.55 25.04 34.82
N THR A 98 8.11 25.64 33.72
CA THR A 98 7.44 26.94 33.69
C THR A 98 5.92 26.82 33.53
N THR A 99 5.20 27.91 33.71
CA THR A 99 3.75 27.94 33.59
C THR A 99 3.27 28.92 32.50
N ASP A 100 2.07 28.71 31.95
CA ASP A 100 1.52 29.59 30.92
C ASP A 100 1.33 31.05 31.43
N GLU A 101 1.14 31.24 32.74
CA GLU A 101 1.04 32.58 33.36
C GLU A 101 2.33 33.39 33.17
N GLU A 102 3.50 32.76 33.21
CA GLU A 102 4.80 33.43 33.01
C GLU A 102 4.92 33.98 31.57
N TYR A 103 4.20 33.40 30.62
CA TYR A 103 4.18 33.76 29.21
C TYR A 103 2.88 34.50 28.79
N LYS A 104 2.09 34.99 29.72
CA LYS A 104 0.78 35.64 29.47
C LYS A 104 0.82 36.82 28.50
N LYS A 105 1.97 37.53 28.41
CA LYS A 105 2.18 38.64 27.51
C LYS A 105 2.86 38.25 26.18
N THR A 106 3.19 36.98 26.01
CA THR A 106 3.89 36.44 24.84
C THR A 106 2.88 36.20 23.71
N THR A 107 3.18 36.70 22.53
CA THR A 107 2.32 36.48 21.34
C THR A 107 2.30 34.99 20.91
N LYS A 108 1.22 34.56 20.24
CA LYS A 108 1.11 33.17 19.70
C LYS A 108 2.33 32.81 18.86
N LYS A 109 2.83 33.72 18.01
CA LYS A 109 4.03 33.51 17.19
C LYS A 109 5.29 33.29 18.02
N ALA A 110 5.48 34.07 19.08
CA ALA A 110 6.63 33.95 19.97
C ALA A 110 6.56 32.66 20.82
N LYS A 111 5.35 32.25 21.25
CA LYS A 111 5.15 30.96 21.91
C LYS A 111 5.56 29.77 20.98
N LEU A 112 5.17 29.81 19.70
CA LEU A 112 5.55 28.79 18.72
C LEU A 112 7.06 28.72 18.48
N GLU A 113 7.74 29.86 18.50
CA GLU A 113 9.20 29.83 18.39
C GLU A 113 9.90 29.25 19.63
N LEU A 114 9.36 29.50 20.83
CA LEU A 114 9.87 28.90 22.07
C LEU A 114 9.65 27.39 22.13
N CYS A 115 8.52 26.88 21.65
CA CYS A 115 8.22 25.44 21.65
C CYS A 115 8.59 24.73 20.34
N LYS A 116 9.39 25.34 19.50
CA LYS A 116 9.73 24.85 18.16
C LYS A 116 10.27 23.40 18.15
N GLU A 117 11.11 23.04 19.12
CA GLU A 117 11.69 21.71 19.27
C GLU A 117 10.68 20.65 19.72
N TYR A 118 9.52 21.07 20.20
CA TYR A 118 8.43 20.19 20.66
C TYR A 118 7.29 20.08 19.63
N LEU A 119 7.41 20.80 18.50
CA LEU A 119 6.41 20.71 17.43
C LEU A 119 6.40 19.31 16.82
N TYR A 120 5.20 18.78 16.64
CA TYR A 120 5.04 17.47 16.01
C TYR A 120 5.53 17.48 14.56
N ASP A 121 6.37 16.52 14.23
CA ASP A 121 6.80 16.30 12.86
C ASP A 121 5.68 15.61 12.06
N THR A 122 5.15 16.32 11.07
CA THR A 122 4.06 15.85 10.21
C THR A 122 4.54 15.15 8.94
N LYS A 123 5.83 14.81 8.86
CA LYS A 123 6.32 14.02 7.72
C LYS A 123 5.77 12.60 7.77
N GLY A 124 5.40 12.10 6.61
CA GLY A 124 5.17 10.68 6.41
C GLY A 124 6.48 10.07 5.93
N TYR A 125 7.19 9.38 6.81
CA TYR A 125 8.41 8.65 6.47
C TYR A 125 8.08 7.34 5.78
N HIS A 126 8.97 6.84 4.94
CA HIS A 126 8.74 5.62 4.19
C HIS A 126 9.29 4.39 4.93
N LEU A 127 8.54 3.30 4.89
CA LEU A 127 8.98 1.94 5.24
C LEU A 127 8.34 0.96 4.27
N ILE A 128 9.09 -0.04 3.81
CA ILE A 128 8.52 -1.10 2.98
C ILE A 128 8.23 -2.30 3.85
N LEU A 129 7.00 -2.79 3.73
CA LEU A 129 6.55 -4.02 4.36
C LEU A 129 6.20 -5.04 3.27
N ILE A 130 6.76 -6.25 3.37
CA ILE A 130 6.55 -7.34 2.40
C ILE A 130 5.96 -8.53 3.14
N ALA A 131 4.89 -9.11 2.59
CA ALA A 131 4.28 -10.31 3.14
C ALA A 131 5.20 -11.52 2.95
N LYS A 132 5.63 -12.13 4.06
CA LYS A 132 6.45 -13.35 4.07
C LYS A 132 5.63 -14.62 3.88
N ASN A 133 4.37 -14.59 4.33
CA ASN A 133 3.43 -15.70 4.27
C ASN A 133 1.99 -15.16 4.25
N GLN A 134 0.99 -16.05 4.27
CA GLN A 134 -0.42 -15.64 4.22
C GLN A 134 -0.84 -14.81 5.45
N THR A 135 -0.30 -15.10 6.64
CA THR A 135 -0.53 -14.26 7.83
C THR A 135 -0.03 -12.85 7.61
N GLY A 136 1.18 -12.71 7.06
CA GLY A 136 1.77 -11.42 6.73
C GLY A 136 0.93 -10.64 5.70
N LEU A 137 0.42 -11.29 4.64
CA LEU A 137 -0.48 -10.63 3.69
C LEU A 137 -1.76 -10.14 4.39
N ASN A 138 -2.38 -10.97 5.23
CA ASN A 138 -3.57 -10.59 5.96
C ASN A 138 -3.30 -9.42 6.93
N ASN A 139 -2.15 -9.43 7.58
CA ASN A 139 -1.73 -8.35 8.47
C ASN A 139 -1.41 -7.07 7.69
N LEU A 140 -0.76 -7.15 6.54
CA LEU A 140 -0.50 -6.00 5.67
C LEU A 140 -1.81 -5.34 5.21
N ILE A 141 -2.81 -6.15 4.82
CA ILE A 141 -4.15 -5.66 4.46
C ILE A 141 -4.83 -4.96 5.65
N ARG A 142 -4.76 -5.56 6.85
CA ARG A 142 -5.35 -4.96 8.06
C ARG A 142 -4.64 -3.67 8.46
N LEU A 143 -3.31 -3.68 8.46
CA LEU A 143 -2.48 -2.52 8.76
C LEU A 143 -2.81 -1.33 7.86
N THR A 144 -2.81 -1.55 6.53
CA THR A 144 -3.12 -0.48 5.56
C THR A 144 -4.57 -0.03 5.67
N SER A 145 -5.51 -0.94 5.93
CA SER A 145 -6.92 -0.58 6.12
C SER A 145 -7.11 0.26 7.39
N GLU A 146 -6.54 -0.16 8.52
CA GLU A 146 -6.65 0.58 9.77
C GLU A 146 -5.95 1.94 9.69
N ALA A 147 -4.76 2.01 9.07
CA ALA A 147 -4.06 3.27 8.83
C ALA A 147 -4.92 4.29 8.04
N ASN A 148 -5.66 3.81 7.03
CA ASN A 148 -6.58 4.65 6.26
C ASN A 148 -7.84 5.04 7.04
N ASP A 149 -8.28 4.23 8.00
CA ASP A 149 -9.47 4.49 8.81
C ASP A 149 -9.21 5.48 9.95
N ILE A 150 -8.12 5.28 10.72
CA ILE A 150 -7.86 6.03 11.95
C ILE A 150 -6.75 7.08 11.85
N ALA A 151 -5.85 6.98 10.87
CA ALA A 151 -4.63 7.79 10.78
C ALA A 151 -4.48 8.50 9.42
N MET A 152 -5.58 8.90 8.82
CA MET A 152 -5.60 9.64 7.55
C MET A 152 -5.13 11.08 7.74
N PHE A 153 -4.01 11.44 7.11
CA PHE A 153 -3.49 12.80 7.09
C PHE A 153 -2.99 13.16 5.69
N ASN A 154 -3.40 14.32 5.18
CA ASN A 154 -3.09 14.78 3.81
C ASN A 154 -3.39 13.74 2.72
N GLY A 155 -4.50 12.99 2.88
CA GLY A 155 -4.92 11.97 1.91
C GLY A 155 -4.12 10.67 1.94
N ARG A 156 -3.32 10.43 2.99
CA ARG A 156 -2.48 9.23 3.17
C ARG A 156 -2.70 8.62 4.55
N GLY A 157 -2.88 7.30 4.60
CA GLY A 157 -2.93 6.56 5.86
C GLY A 157 -1.53 6.39 6.44
N HIS A 158 -1.36 6.71 7.72
CA HIS A 158 -0.08 6.64 8.40
C HIS A 158 -0.02 5.48 9.39
N VAL A 159 1.16 4.92 9.59
CA VAL A 159 1.44 3.88 10.58
C VAL A 159 2.46 4.39 11.59
N ASP A 160 2.38 3.91 12.82
CA ASP A 160 3.37 4.11 13.87
C ASP A 160 3.82 2.78 14.47
N TYR A 161 4.69 2.82 15.46
CA TYR A 161 5.14 1.60 16.12
C TYR A 161 4.01 0.81 16.78
N SER A 162 2.94 1.45 17.25
CA SER A 162 1.82 0.76 17.89
C SER A 162 1.01 -0.07 16.89
N LEU A 163 0.84 0.44 15.66
CA LEU A 163 0.23 -0.30 14.55
C LEU A 163 1.15 -1.42 14.06
N LEU A 164 2.46 -1.15 13.93
CA LEU A 164 3.43 -2.16 13.53
C LEU A 164 3.49 -3.31 14.54
N GLU A 165 3.49 -3.06 15.87
CA GLU A 165 3.45 -4.09 16.91
C GLU A 165 2.24 -5.03 16.78
N ARG A 166 1.10 -4.51 16.36
CA ARG A 166 -0.12 -5.31 16.21
C ARG A 166 -0.14 -6.19 14.95
N TYR A 167 0.61 -5.80 13.93
CA TYR A 167 0.50 -6.42 12.60
C TYR A 167 1.83 -6.88 12.00
N ASN A 168 2.95 -6.90 12.77
CA ASN A 168 4.27 -7.29 12.25
C ASN A 168 4.42 -8.77 11.93
N GLU A 169 3.59 -9.64 12.49
CA GLU A 169 3.71 -11.09 12.30
C GLU A 169 3.62 -11.47 10.81
N GLY A 170 4.63 -12.18 10.33
CA GLY A 170 4.71 -12.65 8.95
C GLY A 170 5.04 -11.55 7.94
N LEU A 171 5.56 -10.40 8.40
CA LEU A 171 6.06 -9.32 7.55
C LEU A 171 7.58 -9.23 7.59
N ILE A 172 8.15 -8.85 6.45
CA ILE A 172 9.53 -8.42 6.29
C ILE A 172 9.50 -6.90 6.19
N CYS A 173 10.46 -6.20 6.83
CA CYS A 173 10.58 -4.75 6.78
C CYS A 173 11.89 -4.34 6.12
N THR A 174 11.86 -3.34 5.22
CA THR A 174 13.06 -2.62 4.78
C THR A 174 12.96 -1.14 5.12
N THR A 175 14.12 -0.49 5.26
CA THR A 175 14.17 0.94 5.58
C THR A 175 13.87 1.86 4.39
N ALA A 176 13.36 1.33 3.28
CA ALA A 176 12.97 2.10 2.10
C ALA A 176 14.04 3.11 1.60
N CYS A 177 13.63 4.16 0.89
CA CYS A 177 14.49 5.16 0.27
C CYS A 177 15.04 6.20 1.27
N ILE A 178 15.66 7.25 0.75
CA ILE A 178 16.20 8.39 1.53
C ILE A 178 15.15 9.11 2.40
N SER A 179 13.86 8.94 2.08
CA SER A 179 12.73 9.49 2.83
C SER A 179 12.30 8.64 4.03
N SER A 180 12.96 7.50 4.30
CA SER A 180 12.63 6.67 5.47
C SER A 180 13.01 7.35 6.78
N VAL A 181 12.38 6.90 7.87
CA VAL A 181 12.69 7.43 9.21
C VAL A 181 14.16 7.19 9.61
N VAL A 182 14.76 6.07 9.19
CA VAL A 182 16.17 5.76 9.46
C VAL A 182 17.08 6.62 8.58
N ASN A 183 16.90 6.57 7.25
CA ASN A 183 17.78 7.25 6.31
C ASN A 183 17.66 8.77 6.38
N HIS A 184 16.48 9.31 6.73
CA HIS A 184 16.29 10.73 6.99
C HIS A 184 17.15 11.19 8.17
N ASN A 185 17.14 10.47 9.29
CA ASN A 185 17.95 10.82 10.46
C ASN A 185 19.44 10.68 10.18
N ILE A 186 19.87 9.68 9.40
CA ILE A 186 21.26 9.59 8.92
C ILE A 186 21.60 10.84 8.10
N ARG A 187 20.78 11.21 7.12
CA ARG A 187 20.99 12.35 6.23
C ARG A 187 21.10 13.67 6.97
N THR A 188 20.31 13.85 8.03
CA THR A 188 20.33 15.08 8.84
C THR A 188 21.42 15.09 9.92
N GLY A 189 22.21 14.01 10.02
CA GLY A 189 23.29 13.89 11.02
C GLY A 189 22.83 13.39 12.40
N GLU A 190 21.56 13.06 12.54
CA GLU A 190 20.95 12.56 13.78
C GLU A 190 21.17 11.03 13.93
N ILE A 191 22.44 10.60 13.90
CA ILE A 191 22.82 9.17 13.86
C ILE A 191 22.28 8.39 15.06
N GLU A 192 22.31 8.98 16.26
CA GLU A 192 21.81 8.31 17.47
C GLU A 192 20.27 8.11 17.40
N VAL A 193 19.53 9.01 16.77
CA VAL A 193 18.09 8.85 16.53
C VAL A 193 17.86 7.74 15.50
N ALA A 194 18.66 7.68 14.44
CA ALA A 194 18.60 6.58 13.47
C ALA A 194 18.83 5.21 14.14
N LYS A 195 19.80 5.12 15.08
CA LYS A 195 20.06 3.90 15.86
C LYS A 195 18.88 3.48 16.71
N LEU A 196 18.18 4.43 17.33
CA LEU A 196 16.95 4.12 18.11
C LEU A 196 15.86 3.53 17.22
N HIS A 197 15.68 4.07 16.00
CA HIS A 197 14.73 3.53 15.05
C HIS A 197 15.13 2.13 14.56
N ILE A 198 16.41 1.90 14.25
CA ILE A 198 16.91 0.57 13.86
C ILE A 198 16.67 -0.44 15.01
N ALA A 199 17.00 -0.09 16.25
CA ALA A 199 16.80 -0.96 17.39
C ALA A 199 15.33 -1.33 17.57
N LYS A 200 14.41 -0.33 17.44
CA LYS A 200 12.97 -0.58 17.57
C LYS A 200 12.42 -1.44 16.42
N LEU A 201 12.85 -1.19 15.19
CA LEU A 201 12.47 -2.02 14.05
C LEU A 201 13.04 -3.45 14.17
N GLN A 202 14.26 -3.61 14.69
CA GLN A 202 14.86 -4.92 14.94
C GLN A 202 14.12 -5.69 16.07
N GLU A 203 13.63 -4.99 17.09
CA GLU A 203 12.76 -5.60 18.11
C GLU A 203 11.48 -6.18 17.49
N LEU A 204 10.90 -5.47 16.49
CA LEU A 204 9.64 -5.87 15.85
C LEU A 204 9.81 -6.95 14.78
N PHE A 205 10.86 -6.88 13.97
CA PHE A 205 11.02 -7.73 12.77
C PHE A 205 12.17 -8.73 12.87
N GLY A 206 13.06 -8.61 13.89
CA GLY A 206 14.17 -9.54 14.07
C GLY A 206 15.05 -9.70 12.83
N ASP A 207 15.24 -10.94 12.39
CA ASP A 207 16.04 -11.28 11.20
C ASP A 207 15.36 -10.90 9.86
N ASP A 208 14.10 -10.49 9.89
CA ASP A 208 13.30 -10.02 8.75
C ASP A 208 13.40 -8.48 8.56
N LEU A 209 14.28 -7.79 9.31
CA LEU A 209 14.65 -6.40 9.05
C LEU A 209 15.83 -6.32 8.08
N TYR A 210 15.75 -5.39 7.12
CA TYR A 210 16.84 -5.05 6.20
C TYR A 210 17.07 -3.55 6.15
N LEU A 211 18.34 -3.11 6.16
CA LEU A 211 18.71 -1.73 5.86
C LEU A 211 18.89 -1.58 4.34
N GLU A 212 18.14 -0.68 3.75
CA GLU A 212 18.13 -0.48 2.30
C GLU A 212 19.21 0.51 1.87
N ILE A 213 19.94 0.18 0.80
CA ILE A 213 20.94 1.03 0.14
C ILE A 213 20.64 1.11 -1.36
N GLN A 214 20.86 2.28 -1.95
CA GLN A 214 20.47 2.56 -3.34
C GLN A 214 21.67 3.09 -4.15
N PRO A 215 21.85 2.69 -5.43
CA PRO A 215 23.02 3.06 -6.25
C PRO A 215 22.84 4.43 -6.92
N LEU A 216 22.35 5.41 -6.18
CA LEU A 216 22.19 6.78 -6.65
C LEU A 216 23.47 7.59 -6.35
N ASP A 217 23.81 8.55 -7.21
CA ASP A 217 25.10 9.28 -7.16
C ASP A 217 25.01 10.66 -6.49
N TRP A 218 23.94 10.93 -5.77
CA TRP A 218 23.82 12.13 -4.93
C TRP A 218 24.75 12.03 -3.72
N GLU A 219 25.43 13.10 -3.37
CA GLU A 219 26.31 13.14 -2.21
C GLU A 219 25.59 12.67 -0.93
N GLU A 220 24.33 13.09 -0.74
CA GLU A 220 23.52 12.70 0.40
C GLU A 220 23.22 11.19 0.41
N GLN A 221 22.89 10.60 -0.74
CA GLN A 221 22.63 9.16 -0.83
C GLN A 221 23.91 8.34 -0.60
N VAL A 222 25.04 8.79 -1.13
CA VAL A 222 26.35 8.16 -0.89
C VAL A 222 26.69 8.19 0.59
N PHE A 223 26.44 9.32 1.27
CA PHE A 223 26.62 9.43 2.72
C PHE A 223 25.71 8.47 3.48
N VAL A 224 24.40 8.45 3.14
CA VAL A 224 23.42 7.53 3.76
C VAL A 224 23.84 6.08 3.57
N ASN A 225 24.24 5.67 2.36
CA ASN A 225 24.69 4.31 2.09
C ASN A 225 25.88 3.91 2.97
N LYS A 226 26.89 4.78 3.10
CA LYS A 226 28.08 4.52 3.92
C LYS A 226 27.73 4.35 5.40
N GLU A 227 26.88 5.21 5.92
CA GLU A 227 26.42 5.10 7.31
C GLU A 227 25.53 3.86 7.53
N ALA A 228 24.59 3.56 6.61
CA ALA A 228 23.79 2.34 6.66
C ALA A 228 24.67 1.07 6.64
N MET A 229 25.74 1.03 5.87
CA MET A 229 26.72 -0.07 5.87
C MET A 229 27.44 -0.22 7.22
N LYS A 230 27.76 0.88 7.89
CA LYS A 230 28.35 0.85 9.25
C LYS A 230 27.33 0.35 10.28
N LEU A 231 26.10 0.90 10.23
CA LEU A 231 25.02 0.53 11.15
C LEU A 231 24.58 -0.92 10.94
N SER A 232 24.58 -1.43 9.71
CA SER A 232 24.34 -2.84 9.41
C SER A 232 25.28 -3.77 10.19
N LYS A 233 26.58 -3.43 10.26
CA LYS A 233 27.56 -4.19 11.03
C LYS A 233 27.36 -4.02 12.55
N GLU A 234 27.07 -2.79 12.99
CA GLU A 234 26.87 -2.48 14.41
C GLU A 234 25.67 -3.24 14.99
N PHE A 235 24.54 -3.27 14.26
CA PHE A 235 23.30 -3.92 14.70
C PHE A 235 23.18 -5.38 14.23
N ASN A 236 24.11 -5.87 13.42
CA ASN A 236 24.01 -7.18 12.76
C ASN A 236 22.71 -7.34 11.95
N VAL A 237 22.30 -6.28 11.23
CA VAL A 237 21.13 -6.26 10.34
C VAL A 237 21.60 -6.34 8.90
N LYS A 238 20.96 -7.19 8.08
CA LYS A 238 21.33 -7.36 6.67
C LYS A 238 21.07 -6.10 5.86
N LEU A 239 21.97 -5.83 4.89
CA LEU A 239 21.72 -4.82 3.86
C LEU A 239 20.86 -5.42 2.73
N ILE A 240 20.11 -4.55 2.03
CA ILE A 240 19.43 -4.91 0.79
C ILE A 240 19.59 -3.80 -0.23
N ALA A 241 19.82 -4.15 -1.50
CA ALA A 241 20.01 -3.17 -2.58
C ALA A 241 18.76 -3.00 -3.42
N THR A 242 18.32 -1.78 -3.63
CA THR A 242 17.15 -1.41 -4.47
C THR A 242 17.45 -0.17 -5.31
N THR A 243 16.50 0.26 -6.16
CA THR A 243 16.59 1.53 -6.91
C THR A 243 15.35 2.38 -6.80
N ASP A 244 14.37 1.99 -5.98
CA ASP A 244 13.12 2.77 -5.86
C ASP A 244 12.46 3.00 -7.24
N VAL A 245 12.15 1.90 -7.94
CA VAL A 245 11.74 1.92 -9.35
C VAL A 245 10.39 2.63 -9.52
N HIS A 246 10.37 3.70 -10.32
CA HIS A 246 9.16 4.45 -10.65
C HIS A 246 8.74 4.35 -12.11
N TYR A 247 9.63 3.97 -13.02
CA TYR A 247 9.31 3.76 -14.43
C TYR A 247 10.08 2.58 -15.03
N THR A 248 9.54 2.01 -16.13
CA THR A 248 10.03 0.74 -16.65
C THR A 248 11.27 0.90 -17.54
N ASN A 249 11.28 1.85 -18.47
CA ASN A 249 12.40 2.07 -19.38
C ASN A 249 13.15 3.34 -19.02
N LYS A 250 14.44 3.39 -19.27
CA LYS A 250 15.26 4.57 -19.00
C LYS A 250 14.74 5.82 -19.69
N GLU A 251 14.14 5.65 -20.88
CA GLU A 251 13.62 6.71 -21.71
C GLU A 251 12.26 7.25 -21.21
N ASP A 252 11.61 6.59 -20.27
CA ASP A 252 10.30 6.99 -19.71
C ASP A 252 10.43 8.12 -18.65
N ASP A 253 11.62 8.63 -18.42
CA ASP A 253 11.92 9.66 -17.42
C ASP A 253 11.17 10.98 -17.65
N TYR A 254 11.01 11.37 -18.91
CA TYR A 254 10.29 12.57 -19.29
C TYR A 254 8.78 12.46 -19.00
N GLU A 255 8.17 11.33 -19.35
CA GLU A 255 6.76 11.05 -19.11
C GLU A 255 6.49 10.96 -17.59
N HIS A 256 7.41 10.36 -16.83
CA HIS A 256 7.36 10.34 -15.38
C HIS A 256 7.41 11.75 -14.78
N ASP A 257 8.30 12.62 -15.26
CA ASP A 257 8.40 14.03 -14.85
C ASP A 257 7.09 14.80 -15.12
N ILE A 258 6.42 14.55 -16.24
CA ILE A 258 5.10 15.12 -16.54
C ILE A 258 4.05 14.60 -15.54
N LEU A 259 4.08 13.31 -15.19
CA LEU A 259 3.18 12.72 -14.21
C LEU A 259 3.33 13.41 -12.85
N LEU A 260 4.58 13.63 -12.38
CA LEU A 260 4.87 14.39 -11.15
C LEU A 260 4.34 15.83 -11.19
N CYS A 261 4.44 16.49 -12.35
CA CYS A 261 3.86 17.82 -12.54
C CYS A 261 2.34 17.83 -12.34
N ILE A 262 1.64 16.81 -12.87
CA ILE A 262 0.19 16.65 -12.70
C ILE A 262 -0.12 16.40 -11.22
N GLY A 263 0.60 15.50 -10.56
CA GLY A 263 0.42 15.14 -9.14
C GLY A 263 0.61 16.32 -8.19
N THR A 264 1.59 17.19 -8.49
CA THR A 264 1.92 18.35 -7.64
C THR A 264 1.22 19.65 -8.05
N GLY A 265 0.45 19.63 -9.14
CA GLY A 265 -0.19 20.83 -9.70
C GLY A 265 0.80 21.90 -10.19
N LYS A 266 1.98 21.48 -10.64
CA LYS A 266 3.05 22.36 -11.12
C LYS A 266 3.21 22.31 -12.63
N LEU A 267 3.75 23.38 -13.19
CA LEU A 267 4.11 23.39 -14.62
C LEU A 267 5.51 22.78 -14.80
N TYR A 268 5.73 22.10 -15.90
CA TYR A 268 7.03 21.49 -16.23
C TYR A 268 8.21 22.50 -16.22
N LYS A 269 7.93 23.76 -16.56
CA LYS A 269 8.93 24.86 -16.55
C LYS A 269 9.09 25.55 -15.20
N ASP A 270 8.33 25.15 -14.17
CA ASP A 270 8.47 25.73 -12.82
C ASP A 270 9.81 25.25 -12.22
N PRO A 271 10.74 26.15 -11.87
CA PRO A 271 12.04 25.77 -11.32
C PRO A 271 11.94 25.15 -9.91
N ASN A 272 10.80 25.32 -9.24
CA ASN A 272 10.54 24.77 -7.91
C ASN A 272 9.61 23.54 -7.97
N ARG A 273 9.47 22.90 -9.12
CA ARG A 273 8.71 21.66 -9.23
C ARG A 273 9.49 20.49 -8.62
N MET A 274 8.76 19.49 -8.16
CA MET A 274 9.34 18.19 -7.83
C MET A 274 9.91 17.56 -9.11
N SER A 275 11.11 17.06 -9.05
CA SER A 275 11.77 16.33 -10.13
C SER A 275 12.70 15.30 -9.51
N TYR A 276 12.75 14.13 -10.07
CA TYR A 276 13.73 13.10 -9.74
C TYR A 276 14.90 13.14 -10.73
N ASP A 277 16.05 12.58 -10.34
CA ASP A 277 17.30 12.66 -11.11
C ASP A 277 17.40 11.63 -12.25
N HIS A 278 16.30 11.25 -12.87
CA HIS A 278 16.29 10.34 -14.03
C HIS A 278 16.99 8.98 -13.80
N GLU A 279 17.04 8.50 -12.55
CA GLU A 279 17.78 7.29 -12.15
C GLU A 279 16.85 6.16 -11.62
N PHE A 280 15.52 6.30 -11.73
CA PHE A 280 14.52 5.43 -11.10
C PHE A 280 13.89 4.41 -12.06
N TRP A 281 14.61 3.99 -13.13
CA TRP A 281 14.10 2.97 -14.04
C TRP A 281 14.36 1.54 -13.53
N PHE A 282 13.65 0.58 -14.14
CA PHE A 282 13.79 -0.84 -13.86
C PHE A 282 15.09 -1.38 -14.47
N ARG A 283 16.14 -1.50 -13.65
CA ARG A 283 17.53 -1.82 -14.06
C ARG A 283 17.80 -3.32 -14.14
N THR A 284 18.72 -3.69 -15.01
CA THR A 284 19.39 -5.00 -14.96
C THR A 284 20.35 -5.09 -13.78
N GLU A 285 20.76 -6.32 -13.40
CA GLU A 285 21.82 -6.56 -12.40
C GLU A 285 23.12 -5.82 -12.74
N ALA A 286 23.52 -5.82 -14.02
CA ALA A 286 24.70 -5.12 -14.48
C ALA A 286 24.59 -3.60 -14.32
N GLU A 287 23.46 -3.01 -14.67
CA GLU A 287 23.20 -1.58 -14.51
C GLU A 287 23.15 -1.16 -13.02
N MET A 288 22.70 -2.04 -12.12
CA MET A 288 22.78 -1.82 -10.67
C MET A 288 24.22 -1.69 -10.20
N ILE A 289 25.07 -2.62 -10.63
CA ILE A 289 26.49 -2.64 -10.30
C ILE A 289 27.22 -1.43 -10.92
N ASP A 290 26.94 -1.12 -12.18
CA ASP A 290 27.54 0.02 -12.88
C ASP A 290 27.16 1.37 -12.24
N ALA A 291 25.89 1.50 -11.82
CA ALA A 291 25.42 2.69 -11.10
C ALA A 291 26.14 2.88 -9.77
N PHE A 292 26.31 1.82 -8.98
CA PHE A 292 27.04 1.88 -7.72
C PHE A 292 28.53 2.21 -7.95
N ASN A 293 29.15 1.64 -9.02
CA ASN A 293 30.55 1.86 -9.36
C ASN A 293 30.88 3.31 -9.81
N ARG A 294 29.88 4.10 -10.13
CA ARG A 294 30.09 5.53 -10.47
C ARG A 294 30.54 6.37 -9.28
N ASN A 295 30.33 5.88 -8.07
CA ASN A 295 30.65 6.57 -6.83
C ASN A 295 31.95 6.09 -6.20
N ASN A 296 32.56 6.94 -5.37
CA ASN A 296 33.81 6.62 -4.68
C ASN A 296 33.53 5.78 -3.41
N TYR A 297 33.39 4.48 -3.61
CA TYR A 297 33.31 3.49 -2.55
C TYR A 297 34.61 2.69 -2.45
N SER A 298 34.92 2.18 -1.26
CA SER A 298 36.04 1.26 -1.03
C SER A 298 35.70 -0.16 -1.56
N ASP A 299 36.72 -1.00 -1.70
CA ASP A 299 36.51 -2.43 -2.09
C ASP A 299 35.62 -3.16 -1.10
N GLU A 300 35.67 -2.83 0.18
CA GLU A 300 34.80 -3.39 1.22
C GLU A 300 33.36 -2.97 0.98
N GLU A 301 33.09 -1.70 0.71
CA GLU A 301 31.74 -1.18 0.42
C GLU A 301 31.18 -1.77 -0.88
N HIS A 302 32.01 -1.97 -1.89
CA HIS A 302 31.61 -2.70 -3.11
C HIS A 302 31.23 -4.15 -2.82
N ASN A 303 31.92 -4.84 -1.92
CA ASN A 303 31.58 -6.21 -1.53
C ASN A 303 30.26 -6.24 -0.73
N LEU A 304 30.04 -5.29 0.18
CA LEU A 304 28.78 -5.14 0.92
C LEU A 304 27.60 -4.87 -0.02
N TYR A 305 27.81 -4.06 -1.06
CA TYR A 305 26.75 -3.82 -2.06
C TYR A 305 26.39 -5.09 -2.85
N ARG A 306 27.39 -5.87 -3.27
CA ARG A 306 27.12 -7.16 -3.92
C ARG A 306 26.42 -8.15 -3.00
N GLU A 307 26.74 -8.15 -1.71
CA GLU A 307 26.02 -8.90 -0.70
C GLU A 307 24.58 -8.40 -0.55
N ALA A 308 24.36 -7.10 -0.50
CA ALA A 308 23.04 -6.49 -0.46
C ALA A 308 22.17 -6.85 -1.68
N MET A 309 22.77 -6.92 -2.87
CA MET A 309 22.09 -7.44 -4.07
C MET A 309 21.70 -8.92 -3.93
N ASN A 310 22.62 -9.76 -3.44
CA ASN A 310 22.33 -11.17 -3.17
C ASN A 310 21.24 -11.36 -2.10
N ASN A 311 21.15 -10.46 -1.13
CA ASN A 311 20.12 -10.49 -0.09
C ASN A 311 18.71 -10.31 -0.64
N THR A 312 18.51 -9.77 -1.84
CA THR A 312 17.20 -9.77 -2.52
C THR A 312 16.72 -11.20 -2.79
N ILE A 313 17.65 -12.13 -3.13
CA ILE A 313 17.34 -13.55 -3.30
C ILE A 313 17.06 -14.22 -1.95
N VAL A 314 17.84 -13.87 -0.92
CA VAL A 314 17.64 -14.41 0.45
C VAL A 314 16.26 -14.06 0.94
N LEU A 315 15.85 -12.78 0.76
CA LEU A 315 14.51 -12.31 1.07
C LEU A 315 13.46 -13.07 0.25
N ALA A 316 13.61 -13.14 -1.07
CA ALA A 316 12.65 -13.80 -1.94
C ALA A 316 12.48 -15.30 -1.61
N ASN A 317 13.56 -15.99 -1.23
CA ASN A 317 13.52 -17.39 -0.81
C ASN A 317 12.86 -17.60 0.56
N SER A 318 12.82 -16.56 1.42
CA SER A 318 12.14 -16.62 2.73
C SER A 318 10.63 -16.42 2.63
N VAL A 319 10.15 -15.91 1.49
CA VAL A 319 8.72 -15.70 1.22
C VAL A 319 8.08 -17.00 0.76
N ASP A 320 6.90 -17.34 1.29
CA ASP A 320 6.13 -18.52 0.89
C ASP A 320 5.63 -18.38 -0.58
N ASP A 321 5.80 -19.45 -1.37
CA ASP A 321 5.32 -19.49 -2.76
C ASP A 321 3.80 -19.57 -2.88
N ASN A 322 3.11 -19.97 -1.79
CA ASN A 322 1.69 -20.27 -1.79
C ASN A 322 0.83 -19.11 -1.23
N ILE A 323 1.38 -17.91 -1.12
CA ILE A 323 0.57 -16.73 -0.75
C ILE A 323 -0.51 -16.53 -1.82
N LYS A 324 -1.76 -16.44 -1.36
CA LYS A 324 -2.93 -16.23 -2.22
C LYS A 324 -3.42 -14.80 -2.11
N VAL A 325 -3.41 -14.08 -3.22
CA VAL A 325 -3.98 -12.75 -3.35
C VAL A 325 -5.38 -12.87 -3.92
N GLY A 326 -6.39 -12.49 -3.12
CA GLY A 326 -7.81 -12.64 -3.47
C GLY A 326 -8.46 -13.88 -2.89
N ALA A 327 -9.75 -14.06 -3.17
CA ALA A 327 -10.54 -15.18 -2.70
C ALA A 327 -10.50 -16.34 -3.69
N ASP A 328 -10.46 -17.58 -3.19
CA ASP A 328 -10.51 -18.80 -4.01
C ASP A 328 -11.90 -19.01 -4.68
N LYS A 329 -12.91 -18.29 -4.23
CA LYS A 329 -14.30 -18.39 -4.73
C LYS A 329 -14.93 -17.00 -4.76
N GLU A 330 -15.82 -16.79 -5.73
CA GLU A 330 -16.72 -15.64 -5.70
C GLU A 330 -17.56 -15.69 -4.42
N LEU A 331 -17.37 -14.68 -3.56
CA LEU A 331 -18.15 -14.53 -2.32
C LEU A 331 -19.40 -13.72 -2.65
N LEU A 332 -20.41 -14.40 -3.17
CA LEU A 332 -21.74 -13.79 -3.31
C LEU A 332 -22.37 -13.67 -1.91
N PRO A 333 -23.03 -12.56 -1.60
CA PRO A 333 -23.74 -12.41 -0.34
C PRO A 333 -24.92 -13.38 -0.29
N HIS A 334 -25.16 -13.98 0.88
CA HIS A 334 -26.32 -14.82 1.14
C HIS A 334 -27.43 -14.03 1.82
N THR A 335 -28.67 -14.34 1.50
CA THR A 335 -29.85 -13.75 2.15
C THR A 335 -30.48 -14.72 3.13
N GLU A 336 -30.98 -14.20 4.23
CA GLU A 336 -31.79 -15.00 5.16
C GLU A 336 -33.14 -15.35 4.51
N VAL A 337 -33.44 -16.62 4.50
CA VAL A 337 -34.74 -17.15 3.99
C VAL A 337 -35.51 -17.84 5.12
N PRO A 338 -36.85 -17.93 5.02
CA PRO A 338 -37.64 -18.59 6.05
C PRO A 338 -37.25 -20.05 6.25
N GLU A 339 -37.49 -20.56 7.47
CA GLU A 339 -37.24 -21.94 7.84
C GLU A 339 -37.93 -22.91 6.87
N GLY A 340 -37.21 -23.94 6.46
CA GLY A 340 -37.69 -24.92 5.48
C GLY A 340 -37.47 -24.57 4.01
N TYR A 341 -36.86 -23.41 3.72
CA TYR A 341 -36.45 -22.99 2.38
C TYR A 341 -34.93 -22.81 2.28
N ASN A 342 -34.42 -22.96 1.06
CA ASN A 342 -33.14 -22.39 0.63
C ASN A 342 -33.41 -21.24 -0.35
N SER A 343 -32.39 -20.51 -0.75
CA SER A 343 -32.54 -19.34 -1.64
C SER A 343 -33.24 -19.67 -2.95
N ASP A 344 -32.94 -20.83 -3.54
CA ASP A 344 -33.54 -21.27 -4.80
C ASP A 344 -35.03 -21.53 -4.68
N SER A 345 -35.41 -22.30 -3.68
CA SER A 345 -36.84 -22.65 -3.44
C SER A 345 -37.63 -21.44 -2.96
N TRP A 346 -37.01 -20.52 -2.20
CA TRP A 346 -37.64 -19.28 -1.77
C TRP A 346 -37.83 -18.31 -2.91
N LEU A 347 -36.81 -18.09 -3.74
CA LEU A 347 -36.93 -17.27 -4.96
C LEU A 347 -38.05 -17.81 -5.87
N SER A 348 -37.99 -19.11 -6.17
CA SER A 348 -39.00 -19.78 -7.00
C SER A 348 -40.43 -19.53 -6.48
N ARG A 349 -40.66 -19.75 -5.16
CA ARG A 349 -41.93 -19.46 -4.53
C ARG A 349 -42.38 -18.01 -4.70
N GLN A 350 -41.48 -17.05 -4.45
CA GLN A 350 -41.80 -15.62 -4.56
C GLN A 350 -42.17 -15.25 -6.01
N CYS A 351 -41.42 -15.74 -6.97
CA CYS A 351 -41.67 -15.48 -8.39
C CYS A 351 -43.02 -16.08 -8.86
N TRP A 352 -43.33 -17.31 -8.48
CA TRP A 352 -44.65 -17.91 -8.81
C TRP A 352 -45.82 -17.15 -8.19
N LEU A 353 -45.74 -16.75 -6.93
CA LEU A 353 -46.76 -15.94 -6.27
C LEU A 353 -46.91 -14.57 -6.95
N GLY A 354 -45.79 -13.93 -7.29
CA GLY A 354 -45.75 -12.66 -8.01
C GLY A 354 -46.40 -12.78 -9.41
N LEU A 355 -46.09 -13.86 -10.15
CA LEU A 355 -46.69 -14.10 -11.47
C LEU A 355 -48.19 -14.22 -11.41
N TYR A 356 -48.71 -15.05 -10.50
CA TYR A 356 -50.17 -15.23 -10.40
C TYR A 356 -50.89 -13.94 -9.99
N LYS A 357 -50.28 -13.17 -9.09
CA LYS A 357 -50.81 -11.84 -8.75
C LYS A 357 -50.80 -10.93 -9.98
N TYR A 358 -49.72 -10.86 -10.72
CA TYR A 358 -49.58 -10.04 -11.92
C TYR A 358 -50.61 -10.41 -13.00
N LEU A 359 -50.79 -11.72 -13.28
CA LEU A 359 -51.77 -12.20 -14.26
C LEU A 359 -53.21 -11.85 -13.88
N THR A 360 -53.52 -11.94 -12.58
CA THR A 360 -54.84 -11.59 -12.07
C THR A 360 -55.09 -10.09 -12.16
N ASP A 361 -54.17 -9.28 -11.65
CA ASP A 361 -54.32 -7.83 -11.61
C ASP A 361 -54.42 -7.20 -13.02
N ASN A 362 -53.84 -7.85 -14.03
CA ASN A 362 -53.84 -7.38 -15.42
C ASN A 362 -54.84 -8.10 -16.34
N ASN A 363 -55.68 -8.98 -15.82
CA ASN A 363 -56.64 -9.79 -16.59
C ASN A 363 -55.98 -10.63 -17.70
N LEU A 364 -54.78 -11.22 -17.43
CA LEU A 364 -54.02 -12.04 -18.39
C LEU A 364 -54.05 -13.54 -18.08
N MET A 365 -55.00 -14.02 -17.33
CA MET A 365 -55.12 -15.44 -16.93
C MET A 365 -55.31 -16.39 -18.11
N ASP A 366 -55.85 -15.93 -19.22
CA ASP A 366 -55.96 -16.68 -20.48
C ASP A 366 -54.59 -16.99 -21.11
N GLN A 367 -53.57 -16.14 -20.85
CA GLN A 367 -52.21 -16.31 -21.32
C GLN A 367 -51.30 -17.05 -20.33
N ARG A 368 -51.84 -17.51 -19.22
CA ARG A 368 -51.13 -18.12 -18.10
C ARG A 368 -50.05 -19.12 -18.54
N ARG A 369 -50.35 -20.03 -19.48
CA ARG A 369 -49.37 -21.05 -19.92
C ARG A 369 -48.13 -20.50 -20.55
N VAL A 370 -48.24 -19.38 -21.26
CA VAL A 370 -47.07 -18.70 -21.90
C VAL A 370 -46.19 -18.12 -20.83
N TYR A 371 -46.77 -17.42 -19.87
CA TYR A 371 -46.00 -16.79 -18.78
C TYR A 371 -45.36 -17.82 -17.83
N GLU A 372 -46.07 -18.91 -17.51
CA GLU A 372 -45.54 -20.02 -16.71
C GLU A 372 -44.30 -20.67 -17.37
N ALA A 373 -44.39 -20.94 -18.68
CA ALA A 373 -43.29 -21.53 -19.43
C ALA A 373 -42.07 -20.62 -19.41
N ARG A 374 -42.26 -19.32 -19.61
CA ARG A 374 -41.17 -18.35 -19.58
C ARG A 374 -40.57 -18.19 -18.20
N LEU A 375 -41.38 -18.06 -17.15
CA LEU A 375 -40.89 -17.96 -15.78
C LEU A 375 -40.07 -19.20 -15.41
N LYS A 376 -40.50 -20.38 -15.79
CA LYS A 376 -39.74 -21.61 -15.54
C LYS A 376 -38.38 -21.57 -16.20
N GLU A 377 -38.33 -21.19 -17.48
CA GLU A 377 -37.04 -21.06 -18.21
C GLU A 377 -36.10 -20.10 -17.52
N GLU A 378 -36.57 -18.91 -17.10
CA GLU A 378 -35.74 -17.90 -16.43
C GLU A 378 -35.27 -18.37 -15.06
N LEU A 379 -36.13 -19.00 -14.25
CA LEU A 379 -35.78 -19.56 -12.96
C LEU A 379 -34.71 -20.67 -13.09
N ASP A 380 -34.89 -21.57 -14.08
CA ASP A 380 -33.91 -22.63 -14.34
C ASP A 380 -32.52 -22.06 -14.64
N VAL A 381 -32.40 -20.94 -15.39
CA VAL A 381 -31.13 -20.25 -15.67
C VAL A 381 -30.57 -19.63 -14.41
N ILE A 382 -31.35 -18.84 -13.67
CA ILE A 382 -30.92 -18.12 -12.46
C ILE A 382 -30.42 -19.10 -11.41
N ILE A 383 -31.16 -20.17 -11.14
CA ILE A 383 -30.84 -21.20 -10.14
C ILE A 383 -29.58 -21.97 -10.57
N THR A 384 -29.51 -22.40 -11.83
CA THR A 384 -28.34 -23.14 -12.33
C THR A 384 -27.06 -22.30 -12.27
N LYS A 385 -27.17 -20.98 -12.42
CA LYS A 385 -26.03 -20.03 -12.33
C LYS A 385 -25.72 -19.59 -10.90
N GLY A 386 -26.52 -19.98 -9.88
CA GLY A 386 -26.27 -19.62 -8.48
C GLY A 386 -26.61 -18.17 -8.12
N PHE A 387 -27.52 -17.51 -8.86
CA PHE A 387 -27.86 -16.10 -8.64
C PHE A 387 -29.15 -15.89 -7.81
N SER A 388 -29.64 -16.92 -7.15
CA SER A 388 -30.88 -16.83 -6.36
C SER A 388 -30.78 -15.81 -5.22
N ASP A 389 -29.69 -15.81 -4.46
CA ASP A 389 -29.46 -14.84 -3.40
C ASP A 389 -29.41 -13.41 -3.92
N TYR A 390 -28.73 -13.20 -5.06
CA TYR A 390 -28.64 -11.88 -5.69
C TYR A 390 -30.06 -11.34 -6.02
N MET A 391 -30.91 -12.14 -6.65
CA MET A 391 -32.28 -11.74 -6.98
C MET A 391 -33.14 -11.45 -5.74
N LEU A 392 -32.96 -12.22 -4.66
CA LEU A 392 -33.65 -12.01 -3.39
C LEU A 392 -33.21 -10.72 -2.69
N ILE A 393 -31.92 -10.37 -2.76
CA ILE A 393 -31.39 -9.11 -2.22
C ILE A 393 -31.93 -7.91 -2.98
N GLU A 394 -31.97 -7.98 -4.30
CA GLU A 394 -32.60 -6.96 -5.16
C GLU A 394 -34.09 -6.78 -4.81
N GLN A 395 -34.84 -7.89 -4.71
CA GLN A 395 -36.22 -7.86 -4.30
C GLN A 395 -36.43 -7.20 -2.94
N ALA A 396 -35.60 -7.55 -1.96
CA ALA A 396 -35.66 -6.99 -0.60
C ALA A 396 -35.42 -5.47 -0.60
N ALA A 397 -34.43 -5.01 -1.39
CA ALA A 397 -34.11 -3.59 -1.53
C ALA A 397 -35.27 -2.81 -2.17
N ILE A 398 -35.82 -3.32 -3.28
CA ILE A 398 -36.96 -2.70 -3.97
C ILE A 398 -38.19 -2.67 -3.06
N LYS A 399 -38.51 -3.77 -2.38
CA LYS A 399 -39.63 -3.84 -1.45
C LYS A 399 -39.53 -2.83 -0.33
N LYS A 400 -38.37 -2.76 0.33
CA LYS A 400 -38.12 -1.81 1.43
C LYS A 400 -38.15 -0.35 0.98
N GLY A 401 -37.66 -0.07 -0.23
CA GLY A 401 -37.74 1.27 -0.83
C GLY A 401 -39.21 1.64 -1.16
N THR A 402 -39.98 0.73 -1.76
CA THR A 402 -41.39 0.96 -2.06
C THR A 402 -42.20 1.21 -0.78
N GLU A 403 -41.98 0.44 0.28
CA GLU A 403 -42.61 0.64 1.59
C GLU A 403 -42.33 2.02 2.20
N ARG A 404 -41.19 2.61 1.82
CA ARG A 404 -40.78 3.99 2.24
C ARG A 404 -41.26 5.07 1.28
N GLY A 405 -42.02 4.72 0.26
CA GLY A 405 -42.59 5.68 -0.70
C GLY A 405 -41.67 6.05 -1.87
N PHE A 406 -40.55 5.33 -2.07
CA PHE A 406 -39.73 5.51 -3.25
C PHE A 406 -40.32 4.81 -4.46
N GLY A 407 -40.37 5.50 -5.60
CA GLY A 407 -40.71 4.93 -6.89
C GLY A 407 -39.53 4.22 -7.53
N PHE A 408 -39.76 3.02 -8.06
CA PHE A 408 -38.76 2.30 -8.86
C PHE A 408 -39.26 2.21 -10.30
N GLY A 409 -38.38 2.59 -11.23
CA GLY A 409 -38.61 2.42 -12.65
C GLY A 409 -37.87 1.19 -13.20
N PRO A 410 -38.07 0.85 -14.48
CA PRO A 410 -37.24 -0.15 -15.15
C PRO A 410 -35.78 0.32 -15.11
N GLY A 411 -34.94 -0.42 -14.42
CA GLY A 411 -33.53 -0.10 -14.26
C GLY A 411 -32.69 -0.43 -15.49
N ARG A 412 -31.37 -0.43 -15.31
CA ARG A 412 -30.41 -0.80 -16.33
C ARG A 412 -30.09 -2.31 -16.38
N GLY A 413 -30.84 -3.13 -15.80
CA GLY A 413 -30.65 -4.58 -15.77
C GLY A 413 -30.58 -5.14 -14.40
#